data_02b20da5b5c3db2d87c622f7de60dd1d
#
_entry.id   02b20da5b5c3db2d87c622f7de60dd1d
#
_cell.length_a   1.000
_cell.length_b   1.000
_cell.length_c   1.000
_cell.angle_alpha   90.00
_cell.angle_beta   90.00
_cell.angle_gamma   90.00
#
_symmetry.space_group_name_H-M   'P 1'
#
loop_
_entity.id
_entity.type
_entity.pdbx_description
1 polymer ?
#
loop_
_entity_poly.entity_id
_entity_poly.type
_entity_poly.pdbx_seq_one_letter_code
_entity_poly.pdbx_strand_id
1 'polypeptide(L)'
;SISELIEELKTGSEEQIAELIELRWKGLEKLRKNLGDKAILFEQYGGYEVFKESELDFAKTCIEQIPYFNKLLGSVIGKPDIYAVNNAKIADFGMNGITNLIQNNYEGQIDTGKMMLALVSKVQGLGVSVFNNCRVLKIESELNEQALITNQGKFKAKSIILASNAFGAELIPELDVIPGRGQILITQPIKGLKIKGSFHYNRGYTYFRNVGDRILLGGGRDLDFETEQTLEIGITDIIQEYLEKLLFGTIVPQQKVKIEQRWSGVMGFGKELKPIVKKIGPGLYCAVRCNGMGIAMGSLLGEQVANLIDL
;
A
#
# COMPACT_ATOMS: atom_id res chain seq x y z
N SER A 1 -11.06 -1.06 1.10
CA SER A 1 -12.33 -0.82 1.83
C SER A 1 -13.51 -0.74 0.87
N ILE A 2 -14.75 -0.81 1.37
CA ILE A 2 -15.96 -0.71 0.52
C ILE A 2 -16.07 0.67 -0.09
N SER A 3 -15.78 1.74 0.65
CA SER A 3 -15.84 3.09 0.14
C SER A 3 -14.91 3.33 -1.05
N GLU A 4 -13.69 2.79 -1.00
CA GLU A 4 -12.75 2.83 -2.14
C GLU A 4 -13.33 2.10 -3.36
N LEU A 5 -13.88 0.91 -3.16
CA LEU A 5 -14.49 0.12 -4.24
C LEU A 5 -15.68 0.83 -4.90
N ILE A 6 -16.50 1.53 -4.12
CA ILE A 6 -17.59 2.36 -4.63
C ILE A 6 -17.05 3.50 -5.50
N GLU A 7 -15.98 4.18 -5.06
CA GLU A 7 -15.36 5.23 -5.85
C GLU A 7 -14.68 4.68 -7.12
N GLU A 8 -14.02 3.53 -7.03
CA GLU A 8 -13.41 2.84 -8.17
C GLU A 8 -14.47 2.44 -9.23
N LEU A 9 -15.66 2.00 -8.80
CA LEU A 9 -16.77 1.67 -9.72
C LEU A 9 -17.34 2.86 -10.49
N LYS A 10 -17.14 4.10 -10.03
CA LYS A 10 -17.60 5.28 -10.77
C LYS A 10 -16.82 5.52 -12.05
N THR A 11 -15.59 5.05 -12.13
CA THR A 11 -14.66 5.28 -13.24
C THR A 11 -14.17 4.02 -13.93
N GLY A 12 -14.36 2.85 -13.30
CA GLY A 12 -13.94 1.53 -13.78
C GLY A 12 -15.10 0.56 -13.93
N SER A 13 -14.82 -0.61 -14.51
CA SER A 13 -15.79 -1.71 -14.60
C SER A 13 -15.63 -2.73 -13.47
N GLU A 14 -16.66 -3.57 -13.27
CA GLU A 14 -16.60 -4.70 -12.33
C GLU A 14 -15.42 -5.63 -12.64
N GLU A 15 -15.17 -5.90 -13.93
CA GLU A 15 -14.08 -6.77 -14.36
C GLU A 15 -12.73 -6.19 -13.98
N GLN A 16 -12.53 -4.88 -14.16
CA GLN A 16 -11.28 -4.21 -13.79
C GLN A 16 -11.04 -4.27 -12.27
N ILE A 17 -12.08 -4.08 -11.48
CA ILE A 17 -12.00 -4.20 -10.01
C ILE A 17 -11.71 -5.64 -9.62
N ALA A 18 -12.40 -6.62 -10.22
CA ALA A 18 -12.18 -8.04 -9.96
C ALA A 18 -10.73 -8.45 -10.28
N GLU A 19 -10.20 -8.06 -11.45
CA GLU A 19 -8.80 -8.28 -11.83
C GLU A 19 -7.82 -7.67 -10.82
N LEU A 20 -8.09 -6.45 -10.36
CA LEU A 20 -7.21 -5.74 -9.43
C LEU A 20 -7.21 -6.42 -8.04
N ILE A 21 -8.37 -6.85 -7.56
CA ILE A 21 -8.49 -7.58 -6.29
C ILE A 21 -7.83 -8.95 -6.39
N GLU A 22 -8.00 -9.66 -7.50
CA GLU A 22 -7.34 -10.93 -7.75
C GLU A 22 -5.81 -10.78 -7.73
N LEU A 23 -5.29 -9.74 -8.41
CA LEU A 23 -3.87 -9.41 -8.42
C LEU A 23 -3.33 -9.17 -7.01
N ARG A 24 -4.03 -8.37 -6.19
CA ARG A 24 -3.68 -8.08 -4.79
C ARG A 24 -3.70 -9.36 -3.94
N TRP A 25 -4.76 -10.17 -4.08
CA TRP A 25 -4.92 -11.42 -3.33
C TRP A 25 -3.83 -12.43 -3.66
N LYS A 26 -3.65 -12.76 -4.94
CA LYS A 26 -2.62 -13.70 -5.42
C LYS A 26 -1.21 -13.23 -5.10
N GLY A 27 -0.95 -11.92 -5.19
CA GLY A 27 0.33 -11.34 -4.85
C GLY A 27 0.67 -11.49 -3.37
N LEU A 28 -0.32 -11.28 -2.48
CA LEU A 28 -0.16 -11.49 -1.04
C LEU A 28 0.05 -12.97 -0.71
N GLU A 29 -0.73 -13.88 -1.30
CA GLU A 29 -0.54 -15.32 -1.11
C GLU A 29 0.87 -15.75 -1.56
N LYS A 30 1.35 -15.23 -2.70
CA LYS A 30 2.70 -15.47 -3.20
C LYS A 30 3.77 -14.93 -2.26
N LEU A 31 3.61 -13.73 -1.73
CA LEU A 31 4.53 -13.15 -0.74
C LEU A 31 4.64 -14.06 0.49
N ARG A 32 3.51 -14.44 1.06
CA ARG A 32 3.42 -15.32 2.24
C ARG A 32 4.02 -16.70 1.95
N LYS A 33 3.74 -17.28 0.79
CA LYS A 33 4.33 -18.56 0.37
C LYS A 33 5.85 -18.48 0.23
N ASN A 34 6.35 -17.37 -0.31
CA ASN A 34 7.78 -17.18 -0.57
C ASN A 34 8.60 -16.94 0.68
N LEU A 35 8.07 -16.22 1.67
CA LEU A 35 8.79 -15.79 2.87
C LEU A 35 8.37 -16.53 4.14
N GLY A 36 7.11 -16.96 4.22
CA GLY A 36 6.48 -17.55 5.40
C GLY A 36 5.93 -16.49 6.35
N ASP A 37 4.75 -16.75 6.90
CA ASP A 37 4.01 -15.82 7.77
C ASP A 37 4.82 -15.39 9.00
N LYS A 38 5.58 -16.32 9.57
CA LYS A 38 6.42 -16.06 10.74
C LYS A 38 7.54 -15.06 10.45
N ALA A 39 8.18 -15.15 9.28
CA ALA A 39 9.30 -14.28 8.92
C ALA A 39 8.87 -12.83 8.69
N ILE A 40 7.63 -12.62 8.24
CA ILE A 40 7.06 -11.30 7.96
C ILE A 40 6.11 -10.81 9.05
N LEU A 41 5.93 -11.59 10.13
CA LEU A 41 4.93 -11.35 11.17
C LEU A 41 3.54 -11.06 10.60
N PHE A 42 3.06 -11.96 9.73
CA PHE A 42 1.70 -11.83 9.22
C PHE A 42 0.69 -12.11 10.34
N GLU A 43 -0.22 -11.16 10.56
CA GLU A 43 -1.29 -11.22 11.57
C GLU A 43 -2.62 -10.91 10.89
N GLN A 44 -3.56 -11.83 10.97
CA GLN A 44 -4.90 -11.66 10.37
C GLN A 44 -5.91 -11.21 11.43
N TYR A 45 -5.84 -9.94 11.83
CA TYR A 45 -6.80 -9.36 12.77
C TYR A 45 -8.06 -8.80 12.08
N GLY A 46 -8.10 -8.79 10.75
CA GLY A 46 -9.11 -8.14 9.93
C GLY A 46 -8.74 -6.71 9.58
N GLY A 47 -9.47 -6.20 8.58
CA GLY A 47 -9.48 -4.79 8.20
C GLY A 47 -10.78 -4.14 8.66
N TYR A 48 -10.74 -2.88 8.99
CA TYR A 48 -11.89 -2.14 9.50
C TYR A 48 -12.01 -0.81 8.79
N GLU A 49 -13.16 -0.55 8.21
CA GLU A 49 -13.51 0.77 7.72
C GLU A 49 -14.41 1.46 8.75
N VAL A 50 -14.01 2.63 9.21
CA VAL A 50 -14.68 3.35 10.28
C VAL A 50 -15.29 4.66 9.78
N PHE A 51 -16.50 5.00 10.29
CA PHE A 51 -17.25 6.17 9.89
C PHE A 51 -17.64 6.99 11.12
N LYS A 52 -17.53 8.32 11.02
CA LYS A 52 -17.99 9.25 12.02
C LYS A 52 -19.49 9.58 11.85
N GLU A 53 -20.06 10.22 12.84
CA GLU A 53 -21.46 10.67 12.81
C GLU A 53 -21.74 11.58 11.60
N SER A 54 -20.81 12.43 11.22
CA SER A 54 -20.92 13.29 10.02
C SER A 54 -20.97 12.54 8.70
N GLU A 55 -20.68 11.23 8.70
CA GLU A 55 -20.63 10.37 7.52
C GLU A 55 -21.74 9.31 7.50
N LEU A 56 -22.78 9.44 8.31
CA LEU A 56 -23.85 8.44 8.47
C LEU A 56 -24.52 8.03 7.14
N ASP A 57 -24.85 8.98 6.28
CA ASP A 57 -25.49 8.68 5.00
C ASP A 57 -24.56 7.89 4.08
N PHE A 58 -23.27 8.23 4.08
CA PHE A 58 -22.27 7.52 3.31
C PHE A 58 -22.00 6.12 3.88
N ALA A 59 -21.92 6.00 5.22
CA ALA A 59 -21.81 4.70 5.89
C ALA A 59 -22.98 3.79 5.55
N LYS A 60 -24.22 4.32 5.52
CA LYS A 60 -25.40 3.57 5.09
C LYS A 60 -25.28 3.07 3.65
N THR A 61 -24.85 3.93 2.73
CA THR A 61 -24.59 3.53 1.35
C THR A 61 -23.56 2.39 1.27
N CYS A 62 -22.46 2.48 2.02
CA CYS A 62 -21.44 1.41 2.07
C CYS A 62 -22.02 0.10 2.63
N ILE A 63 -22.82 0.17 3.68
CA ILE A 63 -23.46 -1.00 4.31
C ILE A 63 -24.44 -1.69 3.33
N GLU A 64 -25.23 -0.93 2.59
CA GLU A 64 -26.15 -1.45 1.59
C GLU A 64 -25.44 -2.17 0.43
N GLN A 65 -24.19 -1.83 0.16
CA GLN A 65 -23.36 -2.47 -0.87
C GLN A 65 -22.63 -3.75 -0.40
N ILE A 66 -22.66 -4.09 0.88
CA ILE A 66 -22.00 -5.31 1.42
C ILE A 66 -22.39 -6.58 0.65
N PRO A 67 -23.70 -6.88 0.43
CA PRO A 67 -24.10 -8.11 -0.27
C PRO A 67 -23.56 -8.16 -1.71
N TYR A 68 -23.53 -7.03 -2.40
CA TYR A 68 -23.01 -6.92 -3.75
C TYR A 68 -21.50 -7.21 -3.79
N PHE A 69 -20.71 -6.53 -2.96
CA PHE A 69 -19.26 -6.77 -2.92
C PHE A 69 -18.88 -8.14 -2.39
N ASN A 70 -19.63 -8.70 -1.45
CA ASN A 70 -19.40 -10.07 -0.99
C ASN A 70 -19.61 -11.07 -2.12
N LYS A 71 -20.62 -10.89 -2.97
CA LYS A 71 -20.85 -11.73 -4.15
C LYS A 71 -19.73 -11.57 -5.18
N LEU A 72 -19.41 -10.30 -5.56
CA LEU A 72 -18.39 -9.99 -6.57
C LEU A 72 -17.02 -10.52 -6.14
N LEU A 73 -16.54 -10.11 -4.98
CA LEU A 73 -15.20 -10.47 -4.52
C LEU A 73 -15.12 -11.92 -4.04
N GLY A 74 -16.21 -12.49 -3.51
CA GLY A 74 -16.26 -13.89 -3.10
C GLY A 74 -15.99 -14.84 -4.26
N SER A 75 -16.48 -14.52 -5.46
CA SER A 75 -16.18 -15.28 -6.67
C SER A 75 -14.72 -15.20 -7.09
N VAL A 76 -14.06 -14.06 -6.82
CA VAL A 76 -12.67 -13.79 -7.20
C VAL A 76 -11.66 -14.48 -6.26
N ILE A 77 -11.85 -14.32 -4.94
CA ILE A 77 -10.89 -14.85 -3.96
C ILE A 77 -11.29 -16.21 -3.36
N GLY A 78 -12.43 -16.75 -3.75
CA GLY A 78 -12.91 -18.05 -3.26
C GLY A 78 -13.26 -18.05 -1.77
N LYS A 79 -13.74 -16.92 -1.21
CA LYS A 79 -14.07 -16.76 0.21
C LYS A 79 -15.46 -16.17 0.39
N PRO A 80 -16.27 -16.66 1.34
CA PRO A 80 -17.56 -16.06 1.69
C PRO A 80 -17.38 -14.87 2.63
N ASP A 81 -18.43 -14.08 2.80
CA ASP A 81 -18.59 -13.08 3.87
C ASP A 81 -17.37 -12.20 4.08
N ILE A 82 -16.87 -11.59 2.98
CA ILE A 82 -15.66 -10.76 3.02
C ILE A 82 -15.88 -9.54 3.90
N TYR A 83 -17.03 -8.88 3.75
CA TYR A 83 -17.41 -7.71 4.53
C TYR A 83 -18.63 -8.00 5.41
N ALA A 84 -18.61 -7.46 6.61
CA ALA A 84 -19.73 -7.50 7.54
C ALA A 84 -19.79 -6.23 8.38
N VAL A 85 -20.97 -5.77 8.78
CA VAL A 85 -21.14 -4.73 9.80
C VAL A 85 -20.75 -5.31 11.15
N ASN A 86 -19.88 -4.61 11.89
CA ASN A 86 -19.47 -5.06 13.23
C ASN A 86 -19.33 -3.88 14.22
N ASN A 87 -20.41 -3.14 14.38
CA ASN A 87 -20.45 -1.97 15.27
C ASN A 87 -20.16 -2.32 16.75
N ALA A 88 -20.36 -3.57 17.16
CA ALA A 88 -20.04 -4.00 18.52
C ALA A 88 -18.57 -3.81 18.88
N LYS A 89 -17.64 -3.95 17.91
CA LYS A 89 -16.21 -3.74 18.12
C LYS A 89 -15.80 -2.29 18.38
N ILE A 90 -16.65 -1.31 18.07
CA ILE A 90 -16.35 0.10 18.29
C ILE A 90 -16.06 0.35 19.79
N ALA A 91 -16.89 -0.20 20.67
CA ALA A 91 -16.70 -0.11 22.11
C ALA A 91 -15.40 -0.81 22.57
N ASP A 92 -15.08 -1.96 21.99
CA ASP A 92 -13.87 -2.71 22.32
C ASP A 92 -12.61 -1.92 21.97
N PHE A 93 -12.59 -1.23 20.84
CA PHE A 93 -11.44 -0.42 20.40
C PHE A 93 -11.30 0.88 21.23
N GLY A 94 -12.38 1.39 21.82
CA GLY A 94 -12.36 2.60 22.64
C GLY A 94 -12.13 3.89 21.85
N MET A 95 -12.48 3.88 20.56
CA MET A 95 -12.43 5.06 19.68
C MET A 95 -13.56 6.02 20.00
N ASN A 96 -13.35 7.32 19.80
CA ASN A 96 -14.34 8.36 20.01
C ASN A 96 -14.95 8.86 18.68
N GLY A 97 -16.28 9.10 18.71
CA GLY A 97 -17.01 9.68 17.57
C GLY A 97 -17.18 8.76 16.37
N ILE A 98 -16.81 7.47 16.48
CA ILE A 98 -17.10 6.45 15.47
C ILE A 98 -18.48 5.86 15.74
N THR A 99 -19.33 5.83 14.72
CA THR A 99 -20.71 5.34 14.80
C THR A 99 -20.95 4.07 14.02
N ASN A 100 -20.20 3.84 12.94
CA ASN A 100 -20.31 2.65 12.10
C ASN A 100 -18.94 2.06 11.83
N LEU A 101 -18.91 0.72 11.70
CA LEU A 101 -17.72 -0.04 11.40
C LEU A 101 -18.08 -1.21 10.46
N ILE A 102 -17.41 -1.26 9.30
CA ILE A 102 -17.45 -2.39 8.38
C ILE A 102 -16.14 -3.17 8.54
N GLN A 103 -16.24 -4.46 8.82
CA GLN A 103 -15.10 -5.35 8.95
C GLN A 103 -14.85 -6.10 7.63
N ASN A 104 -13.59 -6.16 7.19
CA ASN A 104 -13.10 -7.13 6.22
C ASN A 104 -12.47 -8.30 6.98
N ASN A 105 -13.02 -9.51 6.79
CA ASN A 105 -12.62 -10.70 7.54
C ASN A 105 -11.28 -11.30 7.11
N TYR A 106 -10.78 -10.95 5.91
CA TYR A 106 -9.60 -11.57 5.30
C TYR A 106 -8.39 -10.65 5.23
N GLU A 107 -8.54 -9.40 5.61
CA GLU A 107 -7.43 -8.48 5.66
C GLU A 107 -6.49 -8.79 6.82
N GLY A 108 -5.20 -8.59 6.60
CA GLY A 108 -4.16 -8.80 7.59
C GLY A 108 -3.08 -7.74 7.48
N GLN A 109 -2.15 -7.79 8.41
CA GLN A 109 -1.01 -6.89 8.46
C GLN A 109 0.31 -7.66 8.55
N ILE A 110 1.40 -7.01 8.14
CA ILE A 110 2.76 -7.54 8.23
C ILE A 110 3.71 -6.53 8.87
N ASP A 111 4.86 -6.99 9.30
CA ASP A 111 6.00 -6.11 9.57
C ASP A 111 6.79 -5.89 8.28
N THR A 112 6.70 -4.68 7.73
CA THR A 112 7.35 -4.32 6.45
C THR A 112 8.87 -4.34 6.53
N GLY A 113 9.45 -4.00 7.68
CA GLY A 113 10.90 -4.07 7.91
C GLY A 113 11.40 -5.52 7.87
N LYS A 114 10.72 -6.42 8.58
CA LYS A 114 11.04 -7.86 8.54
C LYS A 114 10.82 -8.47 7.16
N MET A 115 9.75 -8.05 6.46
CA MET A 115 9.52 -8.47 5.08
C MET A 115 10.71 -8.09 4.19
N MET A 116 11.18 -6.85 4.24
CA MET A 116 12.32 -6.41 3.44
C MET A 116 13.61 -7.15 3.79
N LEU A 117 13.89 -7.37 5.08
CA LEU A 117 15.04 -8.16 5.50
C LEU A 117 14.97 -9.60 4.97
N ALA A 118 13.80 -10.24 5.06
CA ALA A 118 13.58 -11.59 4.55
C ALA A 118 13.75 -11.66 3.03
N LEU A 119 13.22 -10.66 2.28
CA LEU A 119 13.39 -10.56 0.83
C LEU A 119 14.86 -10.40 0.44
N VAL A 120 15.58 -9.46 1.05
CA VAL A 120 17.00 -9.22 0.77
C VAL A 120 17.81 -10.47 1.08
N SER A 121 17.62 -11.11 2.22
CA SER A 121 18.29 -12.35 2.58
C SER A 121 18.02 -13.47 1.56
N LYS A 122 16.77 -13.58 1.11
CA LYS A 122 16.40 -14.60 0.12
C LYS A 122 17.08 -14.37 -1.24
N VAL A 123 17.05 -13.15 -1.77
CA VAL A 123 17.64 -12.86 -3.08
C VAL A 123 19.16 -12.99 -3.06
N GLN A 124 19.82 -12.56 -1.96
CA GLN A 124 21.25 -12.75 -1.77
C GLN A 124 21.61 -14.23 -1.65
N GLY A 125 20.81 -15.02 -0.92
CA GLY A 125 20.97 -16.48 -0.85
C GLY A 125 20.80 -17.21 -2.20
N LEU A 126 20.13 -16.56 -3.17
CA LEU A 126 20.03 -17.04 -4.56
C LEU A 126 21.16 -16.50 -5.46
N GLY A 127 22.16 -15.82 -4.91
CA GLY A 127 23.30 -15.29 -5.66
C GLY A 127 23.07 -13.94 -6.32
N VAL A 128 21.95 -13.26 -6.03
CA VAL A 128 21.68 -11.91 -6.56
C VAL A 128 22.52 -10.87 -5.82
N SER A 129 23.31 -10.08 -6.55
CA SER A 129 24.05 -8.95 -5.98
C SER A 129 23.12 -7.77 -5.73
N VAL A 130 23.15 -7.22 -4.51
CA VAL A 130 22.38 -6.04 -4.12
C VAL A 130 23.34 -4.88 -3.87
N PHE A 131 23.21 -3.81 -4.63
CA PHE A 131 24.04 -2.60 -4.52
C PHE A 131 23.25 -1.49 -3.82
N ASN A 132 23.69 -1.10 -2.63
CA ASN A 132 23.15 0.05 -1.91
C ASN A 132 23.88 1.32 -2.32
N ASN A 133 23.21 2.48 -2.18
CA ASN A 133 23.74 3.80 -2.56
C ASN A 133 24.17 3.89 -4.04
N CYS A 134 23.66 2.98 -4.89
CA CYS A 134 23.93 2.92 -6.32
C CYS A 134 22.74 3.53 -7.09
N ARG A 135 22.74 4.87 -7.21
CA ARG A 135 21.67 5.59 -7.92
C ARG A 135 21.88 5.47 -9.42
N VAL A 136 20.87 4.96 -10.12
CA VAL A 136 20.82 5.01 -11.58
C VAL A 136 20.48 6.43 -12.02
N LEU A 137 21.33 7.00 -12.86
CA LEU A 137 21.20 8.35 -13.39
C LEU A 137 20.61 8.37 -14.80
N LYS A 138 20.93 7.32 -15.59
CA LYS A 138 20.51 7.21 -16.98
C LYS A 138 20.53 5.75 -17.45
N ILE A 139 19.63 5.41 -18.36
CA ILE A 139 19.64 4.14 -19.11
C ILE A 139 20.04 4.48 -20.54
N GLU A 140 21.02 3.77 -21.10
CA GLU A 140 21.49 3.90 -22.49
C GLU A 140 21.35 2.58 -23.20
N SER A 141 20.75 2.59 -24.39
CA SER A 141 20.65 1.39 -25.26
C SER A 141 21.88 1.32 -26.13
N GLU A 142 22.61 0.20 -26.06
CA GLU A 142 23.71 -0.16 -26.94
C GLU A 142 23.26 -1.26 -27.92
N LEU A 143 24.06 -1.59 -28.95
CA LEU A 143 23.63 -2.46 -30.06
C LEU A 143 23.07 -3.83 -29.63
N ASN A 144 23.62 -4.46 -28.59
CA ASN A 144 23.21 -5.79 -28.14
C ASN A 144 23.02 -5.87 -26.61
N GLU A 145 23.15 -4.76 -25.89
CA GLU A 145 23.07 -4.71 -24.45
C GLU A 145 22.53 -3.35 -23.97
N GLN A 146 22.15 -3.29 -22.72
CA GLN A 146 21.74 -2.06 -22.07
C GLN A 146 22.83 -1.61 -21.10
N ALA A 147 23.00 -0.31 -20.95
CA ALA A 147 23.91 0.26 -19.99
C ALA A 147 23.19 1.12 -18.95
N LEU A 148 23.51 0.91 -17.69
CA LEU A 148 23.10 1.72 -16.56
C LEU A 148 24.24 2.67 -16.17
N ILE A 149 24.03 3.95 -16.30
CA ILE A 149 24.96 4.97 -15.78
C ILE A 149 24.53 5.27 -14.34
N THR A 150 25.42 5.02 -13.41
CA THR A 150 25.17 5.20 -11.99
C THR A 150 26.19 6.12 -11.35
N ASN A 151 25.94 6.57 -10.13
CA ASN A 151 26.92 7.33 -9.34
C ASN A 151 28.13 6.49 -8.88
N GLN A 152 28.10 5.17 -9.11
CA GLN A 152 29.21 4.25 -8.77
C GLN A 152 29.90 3.66 -10.00
N GLY A 153 29.51 4.07 -11.21
CA GLY A 153 30.09 3.59 -12.46
C GLY A 153 29.05 3.11 -13.46
N LYS A 154 29.52 2.51 -14.55
CA LYS A 154 28.70 1.98 -15.64
C LYS A 154 28.53 0.47 -15.47
N PHE A 155 27.28 0.00 -15.47
CA PHE A 155 26.94 -1.42 -15.49
C PHE A 155 26.34 -1.75 -16.85
N LYS A 156 26.55 -2.98 -17.30
CA LYS A 156 25.99 -3.49 -18.55
C LYS A 156 25.18 -4.74 -18.29
N ALA A 157 24.06 -4.89 -18.99
CA ALA A 157 23.17 -6.04 -18.91
C ALA A 157 22.46 -6.30 -20.24
N LYS A 158 22.14 -7.56 -20.52
CA LYS A 158 21.28 -7.91 -21.68
C LYS A 158 19.86 -7.39 -21.50
N SER A 159 19.36 -7.40 -20.26
CA SER A 159 18.02 -6.95 -19.92
C SER A 159 18.02 -6.13 -18.63
N ILE A 160 17.22 -5.09 -18.62
CA ILE A 160 16.99 -4.22 -17.45
C ILE A 160 15.51 -4.27 -17.10
N ILE A 161 15.19 -4.41 -15.82
CA ILE A 161 13.86 -4.23 -15.27
C ILE A 161 13.83 -2.96 -14.44
N LEU A 162 13.04 -1.97 -14.85
CA LEU A 162 12.77 -0.77 -14.07
C LEU A 162 11.65 -1.08 -13.05
N ALA A 163 12.02 -1.19 -11.78
CA ALA A 163 11.12 -1.48 -10.66
C ALA A 163 11.14 -0.35 -9.59
N SER A 164 11.51 0.86 -9.99
CA SER A 164 11.70 2.03 -9.11
C SER A 164 10.40 2.75 -8.73
N ASN A 165 9.24 2.20 -9.08
CA ASN A 165 7.88 2.69 -8.78
C ASN A 165 7.75 4.21 -9.04
N ALA A 166 7.59 5.03 -7.99
CA ALA A 166 7.42 6.49 -8.10
C ALA A 166 8.55 7.19 -8.88
N PHE A 167 9.78 6.68 -8.75
CA PHE A 167 10.96 7.25 -9.41
C PHE A 167 11.14 6.77 -10.86
N GLY A 168 10.22 5.95 -11.38
CA GLY A 168 10.30 5.41 -12.73
C GLY A 168 10.26 6.48 -13.82
N ALA A 169 9.45 7.52 -13.63
CA ALA A 169 9.32 8.63 -14.58
C ALA A 169 10.55 9.54 -14.65
N GLU A 170 11.46 9.54 -13.64
CA GLU A 170 12.74 10.25 -13.74
C GLU A 170 13.65 9.64 -14.81
N LEU A 171 13.57 8.32 -15.01
CA LEU A 171 14.38 7.59 -15.97
C LEU A 171 13.67 7.42 -17.32
N ILE A 172 12.36 7.27 -17.31
CA ILE A 172 11.51 7.05 -18.49
C ILE A 172 10.28 7.97 -18.35
N PRO A 173 10.37 9.23 -18.83
CA PRO A 173 9.30 10.23 -18.67
C PRO A 173 7.94 9.87 -19.28
N GLU A 174 7.93 8.94 -20.25
CA GLU A 174 6.72 8.49 -20.94
C GLU A 174 5.87 7.50 -20.10
N LEU A 175 6.38 7.07 -18.95
CA LEU A 175 5.60 6.25 -18.02
C LEU A 175 4.56 7.11 -17.31
N ASP A 176 3.30 6.65 -17.35
CA ASP A 176 2.21 7.26 -16.57
C ASP A 176 2.39 6.94 -15.07
N VAL A 177 3.39 7.56 -14.46
CA VAL A 177 3.68 7.45 -13.03
C VAL A 177 3.80 8.84 -12.42
N ILE A 178 2.88 9.14 -11.52
CA ILE A 178 2.80 10.40 -10.79
C ILE A 178 3.23 10.12 -9.34
N PRO A 179 4.21 10.85 -8.81
CA PRO A 179 4.62 10.67 -7.42
C PRO A 179 3.54 11.20 -6.47
N GLY A 180 3.41 10.56 -5.33
CA GLY A 180 2.57 11.04 -4.25
C GLY A 180 3.20 10.71 -2.91
N ARG A 181 3.53 11.75 -2.15
CA ARG A 181 4.11 11.62 -0.83
C ARG A 181 3.02 11.20 0.17
N GLY A 182 3.28 10.19 0.95
CA GLY A 182 2.47 9.79 2.10
C GLY A 182 3.23 10.05 3.38
N GLN A 183 2.56 10.71 4.33
CA GLN A 183 3.14 11.05 5.62
C GLN A 183 2.58 10.15 6.72
N ILE A 184 3.42 9.85 7.70
CA ILE A 184 3.13 8.88 8.75
C ILE A 184 3.65 9.42 10.08
N LEU A 185 2.95 9.06 11.15
CA LEU A 185 3.45 9.16 12.52
C LEU A 185 3.30 7.80 13.24
N ILE A 186 4.14 7.57 14.23
CA ILE A 186 4.02 6.43 15.14
C ILE A 186 4.12 6.90 16.59
N THR A 187 3.31 6.31 17.46
CA THR A 187 3.32 6.63 18.88
C THR A 187 4.41 5.87 19.64
N GLN A 188 4.74 6.33 20.83
CA GLN A 188 5.36 5.49 21.86
C GLN A 188 4.42 4.33 22.24
N PRO A 189 4.92 3.29 22.94
CA PRO A 189 4.09 2.20 23.42
C PRO A 189 2.93 2.70 24.27
N ILE A 190 1.75 2.15 24.03
CA ILE A 190 0.49 2.48 24.73
C ILE A 190 0.11 1.31 25.61
N LYS A 191 0.18 1.52 26.92
CA LYS A 191 -0.19 0.45 27.87
C LYS A 191 -1.67 0.08 27.72
N GLY A 192 -1.91 -1.20 27.42
CA GLY A 192 -3.28 -1.74 27.28
C GLY A 192 -3.97 -1.30 25.99
N LEU A 193 -3.21 -1.04 24.92
CA LEU A 193 -3.77 -0.72 23.59
C LEU A 193 -4.76 -1.80 23.15
N LYS A 194 -6.00 -1.39 22.91
CA LYS A 194 -7.09 -2.28 22.48
C LYS A 194 -7.21 -2.39 20.97
N ILE A 195 -6.68 -1.44 20.23
CA ILE A 195 -6.73 -1.40 18.76
C ILE A 195 -5.81 -2.48 18.19
N LYS A 196 -6.39 -3.36 17.38
CA LYS A 196 -5.68 -4.41 16.63
C LYS A 196 -6.30 -4.55 15.26
N GLY A 197 -5.44 -4.62 14.22
CA GLY A 197 -5.81 -4.74 12.83
C GLY A 197 -5.56 -3.47 12.03
N SER A 198 -5.93 -3.50 10.76
CA SER A 198 -5.78 -2.38 9.82
C SER A 198 -7.08 -1.58 9.75
N PHE A 199 -7.00 -0.27 9.82
CA PHE A 199 -8.16 0.61 9.79
C PHE A 199 -8.06 1.59 8.63
N HIS A 200 -9.19 1.78 7.96
CA HIS A 200 -9.40 2.74 6.88
C HIS A 200 -10.41 3.80 7.33
N TYR A 201 -10.12 5.05 7.03
CA TYR A 201 -10.97 6.18 7.29
C TYR A 201 -10.93 7.15 6.10
N ASN A 202 -12.00 7.94 5.91
CA ASN A 202 -12.09 8.92 4.83
C ASN A 202 -11.74 8.31 3.46
N ARG A 203 -12.50 7.30 3.02
CA ARG A 203 -12.33 6.62 1.72
C ARG A 203 -10.90 6.09 1.47
N GLY A 204 -10.23 5.62 2.53
CA GLY A 204 -8.88 5.09 2.46
C GLY A 204 -7.76 6.13 2.40
N TYR A 205 -8.09 7.43 2.32
CA TYR A 205 -7.07 8.50 2.38
C TYR A 205 -6.35 8.57 3.72
N THR A 206 -6.96 8.04 4.77
CA THR A 206 -6.36 7.92 6.09
C THR A 206 -6.41 6.48 6.56
N TYR A 207 -5.33 6.01 7.10
CA TYR A 207 -5.20 4.63 7.56
C TYR A 207 -4.39 4.54 8.84
N PHE A 208 -4.74 3.61 9.71
CA PHE A 208 -3.97 3.34 10.91
C PHE A 208 -4.02 1.85 11.27
N ARG A 209 -3.05 1.44 12.07
CA ARG A 209 -2.97 0.08 12.60
C ARG A 209 -2.17 0.03 13.89
N ASN A 210 -2.25 -1.06 14.60
CA ASN A 210 -1.28 -1.33 15.64
C ASN A 210 0.05 -1.85 15.04
N VAL A 211 1.15 -1.51 15.72
CA VAL A 211 2.48 -2.12 15.56
C VAL A 211 2.92 -2.52 16.96
N GLY A 212 2.68 -3.79 17.31
CA GLY A 212 2.75 -4.22 18.70
C GLY A 212 1.74 -3.44 19.57
N ASP A 213 2.26 -2.69 20.53
CA ASP A 213 1.50 -1.81 21.43
C ASP A 213 1.52 -0.31 21.03
N ARG A 214 1.84 0.01 19.79
CA ARG A 214 1.91 1.36 19.23
C ARG A 214 0.84 1.56 18.17
N ILE A 215 0.45 2.82 17.92
CA ILE A 215 -0.36 3.20 16.75
C ILE A 215 0.55 3.79 15.68
N LEU A 216 0.51 3.20 14.49
CA LEU A 216 1.01 3.78 13.25
C LEU A 216 -0.17 4.37 12.51
N LEU A 217 -0.11 5.67 12.19
CA LEU A 217 -1.17 6.44 11.54
C LEU A 217 -0.59 7.21 10.38
N GLY A 218 -1.22 7.14 9.23
CA GLY A 218 -0.78 7.85 8.03
C GLY A 218 -1.95 8.27 7.13
N GLY A 219 -1.62 9.01 6.07
CA GLY A 219 -2.59 9.49 5.10
C GLY A 219 -2.79 11.00 5.14
N GLY A 220 -4.00 11.45 4.77
CA GLY A 220 -4.35 12.86 4.73
C GLY A 220 -3.84 13.60 3.49
N ARG A 221 -3.30 12.89 2.49
CA ARG A 221 -2.80 13.51 1.25
C ARG A 221 -3.88 14.28 0.48
N ASP A 222 -5.14 13.91 0.65
CA ASP A 222 -6.30 14.58 0.08
C ASP A 222 -6.52 16.01 0.58
N LEU A 223 -5.89 16.40 1.68
CA LEU A 223 -5.94 17.77 2.21
C LEU A 223 -5.05 18.75 1.43
N ASP A 224 -4.02 18.25 0.75
CA ASP A 224 -3.08 19.06 -0.04
C ASP A 224 -2.42 18.22 -1.14
N PHE A 225 -3.21 17.81 -2.13
CA PHE A 225 -2.71 16.98 -3.24
C PHE A 225 -1.57 17.66 -4.02
N GLU A 226 -1.60 18.98 -4.15
CA GLU A 226 -0.62 19.72 -4.92
C GLU A 226 0.76 19.64 -4.27
N THR A 227 0.86 19.95 -3.00
CA THR A 227 2.13 19.87 -2.24
C THR A 227 2.61 18.43 -2.08
N GLU A 228 1.68 17.48 -1.94
CA GLU A 228 2.03 16.06 -1.77
C GLU A 228 2.31 15.34 -3.11
N GLN A 229 2.17 16.00 -4.27
CA GLN A 229 2.61 15.46 -5.57
C GLN A 229 4.09 15.75 -5.80
N THR A 230 4.95 15.07 -5.06
CA THR A 230 6.40 15.32 -5.06
C THR A 230 7.20 14.03 -4.88
N LEU A 231 8.46 14.04 -5.35
CA LEU A 231 9.46 13.00 -5.05
C LEU A 231 10.30 13.33 -3.78
N GLU A 232 10.11 14.51 -3.21
CA GLU A 232 10.86 14.94 -2.04
C GLU A 232 10.34 14.28 -0.77
N ILE A 233 11.26 13.77 0.03
CA ILE A 233 10.96 13.24 1.37
C ILE A 233 10.84 14.42 2.34
N GLY A 234 9.78 14.45 3.12
CA GLY A 234 9.53 15.52 4.09
C GLY A 234 8.14 15.40 4.72
N ILE A 235 7.86 16.23 5.70
CA ILE A 235 6.57 16.34 6.35
C ILE A 235 6.06 17.78 6.25
N THR A 236 4.73 17.96 6.31
CA THR A 236 4.06 19.26 6.29
C THR A 236 3.17 19.42 7.52
N ASP A 237 3.04 20.63 8.01
CA ASP A 237 2.24 20.91 9.20
C ASP A 237 0.76 20.56 8.98
N ILE A 238 0.21 20.87 7.80
CA ILE A 238 -1.20 20.57 7.44
C ILE A 238 -1.51 19.10 7.69
N ILE A 239 -0.70 18.20 7.14
CA ILE A 239 -0.91 16.76 7.26
C ILE A 239 -0.64 16.29 8.70
N GLN A 240 0.45 16.73 9.30
CA GLN A 240 0.82 16.28 10.64
C GLN A 240 -0.18 16.73 11.71
N GLU A 241 -0.68 17.96 11.67
CA GLU A 241 -1.71 18.45 12.57
C GLU A 241 -3.03 17.70 12.41
N TYR A 242 -3.43 17.38 11.17
CA TYR A 242 -4.59 16.55 10.90
C TYR A 242 -4.44 15.15 11.53
N LEU A 243 -3.30 14.49 11.32
CA LEU A 243 -3.04 13.18 11.89
C LEU A 243 -3.05 13.22 13.43
N GLU A 244 -2.48 14.27 14.04
CA GLU A 244 -2.53 14.45 15.50
C GLU A 244 -3.94 14.65 16.02
N LYS A 245 -4.73 15.50 15.37
CA LYS A 245 -6.13 15.71 15.74
C LYS A 245 -6.94 14.42 15.68
N LEU A 246 -6.70 13.60 14.65
CA LEU A 246 -7.36 12.30 14.52
C LEU A 246 -6.86 11.31 15.60
N LEU A 247 -5.55 11.25 15.83
CA LEU A 247 -4.96 10.37 16.84
C LEU A 247 -5.55 10.63 18.22
N PHE A 248 -5.47 11.87 18.71
CA PHE A 248 -5.86 12.22 20.07
C PHE A 248 -7.36 12.50 20.22
N GLY A 249 -8.05 12.91 19.18
CA GLY A 249 -9.50 13.17 19.23
C GLY A 249 -10.37 11.94 18.99
N THR A 250 -9.88 10.97 18.22
CA THR A 250 -10.69 9.83 17.76
C THR A 250 -10.07 8.48 18.13
N ILE A 251 -8.80 8.24 17.75
CA ILE A 251 -8.21 6.90 17.80
C ILE A 251 -7.86 6.51 19.25
N VAL A 252 -7.17 7.37 19.98
CA VAL A 252 -6.75 7.13 21.37
C VAL A 252 -7.08 8.33 22.30
N PRO A 253 -8.34 8.73 22.41
CA PRO A 253 -8.74 10.01 23.01
C PRO A 253 -8.41 10.11 24.51
N GLN A 254 -8.28 8.99 25.20
CA GLN A 254 -8.04 8.97 26.66
C GLN A 254 -6.59 8.64 27.02
N GLN A 255 -5.72 8.48 26.03
CA GLN A 255 -4.34 8.05 26.24
C GLN A 255 -3.39 9.24 26.27
N LYS A 256 -2.60 9.35 27.33
CA LYS A 256 -1.46 10.28 27.39
C LYS A 256 -0.26 9.62 26.73
N VAL A 257 -0.19 9.68 25.42
CA VAL A 257 0.89 9.09 24.62
C VAL A 257 1.61 10.18 23.85
N LYS A 258 2.92 10.00 23.61
CA LYS A 258 3.72 10.88 22.75
C LYS A 258 3.88 10.26 21.38
N ILE A 259 3.98 11.10 20.37
CA ILE A 259 4.45 10.69 19.04
C ILE A 259 5.96 10.50 19.16
N GLU A 260 6.44 9.34 18.73
CA GLU A 260 7.85 8.98 18.81
C GLU A 260 8.59 9.36 17.55
N GLN A 261 7.98 9.14 16.40
CA GLN A 261 8.61 9.39 15.12
C GLN A 261 7.58 9.81 14.07
N ARG A 262 8.04 10.62 13.11
CA ARG A 262 7.32 11.03 11.90
C ARG A 262 8.23 10.82 10.71
N TRP A 263 7.66 10.38 9.59
CA TRP A 263 8.40 10.25 8.34
C TRP A 263 7.44 10.29 7.16
N SER A 264 8.00 10.29 5.97
CA SER A 264 7.24 10.14 4.74
C SER A 264 7.86 9.12 3.81
N GLY A 265 7.10 8.70 2.82
CA GLY A 265 7.55 7.89 1.70
C GLY A 265 6.83 8.30 0.43
N VAL A 266 7.41 7.97 -0.73
CA VAL A 266 6.83 8.34 -2.01
C VAL A 266 6.25 7.11 -2.70
N MET A 267 4.99 7.22 -3.10
CA MET A 267 4.24 6.20 -3.82
C MET A 267 4.09 6.59 -5.29
N GLY A 268 4.02 5.61 -6.19
CA GLY A 268 3.73 5.82 -7.61
C GLY A 268 2.26 5.62 -7.89
N PHE A 269 1.60 6.67 -8.34
CA PHE A 269 0.22 6.70 -8.80
C PHE A 269 0.17 6.87 -10.32
N GLY A 270 -1.01 6.89 -10.92
CA GLY A 270 -1.25 7.18 -12.32
C GLY A 270 -2.72 7.37 -12.60
N LYS A 271 -3.06 7.55 -13.86
CA LYS A 271 -4.45 7.73 -14.31
C LYS A 271 -5.29 6.48 -14.11
N GLU A 272 -4.65 5.31 -14.19
CA GLU A 272 -5.31 4.02 -13.99
C GLU A 272 -4.81 3.36 -12.69
N LEU A 273 -5.66 2.58 -12.06
CA LEU A 273 -5.32 1.82 -10.86
C LEU A 273 -4.47 0.58 -11.15
N LYS A 274 -4.48 0.09 -12.39
CA LYS A 274 -3.72 -1.09 -12.80
C LYS A 274 -2.21 -0.77 -12.83
N PRO A 275 -1.34 -1.61 -12.26
CA PRO A 275 0.12 -1.43 -12.37
C PRO A 275 0.59 -1.54 -13.82
N ILE A 276 1.73 -0.94 -14.12
CA ILE A 276 2.36 -1.05 -15.45
C ILE A 276 3.37 -2.17 -15.40
N VAL A 277 3.11 -3.27 -16.13
CA VAL A 277 4.04 -4.38 -16.33
C VAL A 277 4.15 -4.63 -17.83
N LYS A 278 5.25 -4.18 -18.44
CA LYS A 278 5.44 -4.28 -19.90
C LYS A 278 6.90 -4.20 -20.32
N LYS A 279 7.17 -4.65 -21.56
CA LYS A 279 8.38 -4.29 -22.32
C LYS A 279 8.24 -2.85 -22.80
N ILE A 280 9.22 -2.00 -22.55
CA ILE A 280 9.24 -0.58 -22.93
C ILE A 280 10.29 -0.24 -23.97
N GLY A 281 11.15 -1.21 -24.31
CA GLY A 281 12.17 -1.10 -25.36
C GLY A 281 12.90 -2.41 -25.53
N PRO A 282 13.82 -2.52 -26.51
CA PRO A 282 14.68 -3.68 -26.64
C PRO A 282 15.46 -3.94 -25.36
N GLY A 283 15.31 -5.11 -24.73
CA GLY A 283 15.96 -5.45 -23.46
C GLY A 283 15.57 -4.58 -22.26
N LEU A 284 14.52 -3.75 -22.37
CA LEU A 284 14.08 -2.86 -21.30
C LEU A 284 12.61 -3.15 -20.94
N TYR A 285 12.38 -3.42 -19.66
CA TYR A 285 11.09 -3.80 -19.09
C TYR A 285 10.77 -2.94 -17.87
N CYS A 286 9.51 -2.86 -17.48
CA CYS A 286 9.13 -2.18 -16.25
C CYS A 286 8.04 -2.90 -15.47
N ALA A 287 8.07 -2.71 -14.13
CA ALA A 287 7.03 -3.08 -13.18
C ALA A 287 6.90 -1.94 -12.16
N VAL A 288 5.97 -1.02 -12.40
CA VAL A 288 5.81 0.25 -11.65
C VAL A 288 4.34 0.61 -11.46
N ARG A 289 4.04 1.68 -10.77
CA ARG A 289 2.69 2.21 -10.53
C ARG A 289 1.84 1.28 -9.66
N CYS A 290 2.31 1.05 -8.42
CA CYS A 290 1.60 0.17 -7.49
C CYS A 290 0.40 0.84 -6.79
N ASN A 291 0.14 2.12 -6.99
CA ASN A 291 -1.00 2.88 -6.43
C ASN A 291 -1.21 2.64 -4.91
N GLY A 292 -0.12 2.66 -4.12
CA GLY A 292 -0.16 2.40 -2.68
C GLY A 292 -0.26 0.92 -2.27
N MET A 293 -0.48 -0.01 -3.21
CA MET A 293 -0.75 -1.44 -2.91
C MET A 293 0.45 -2.37 -3.19
N GLY A 294 1.67 -1.84 -3.24
CA GLY A 294 2.89 -2.58 -3.60
C GLY A 294 3.18 -3.80 -2.72
N ILE A 295 2.86 -3.76 -1.43
CA ILE A 295 3.02 -4.92 -0.53
C ILE A 295 2.17 -6.11 -1.01
N ALA A 296 0.91 -5.85 -1.35
CA ALA A 296 -0.01 -6.93 -1.74
C ALA A 296 0.35 -7.53 -3.10
N MET A 297 0.79 -6.74 -4.07
CA MET A 297 0.98 -7.24 -5.45
C MET A 297 2.44 -7.37 -5.91
N GLY A 298 3.41 -6.80 -5.20
CA GLY A 298 4.80 -6.72 -5.65
C GLY A 298 5.44 -8.07 -5.98
N SER A 299 5.15 -9.13 -5.22
CA SER A 299 5.66 -10.47 -5.49
C SER A 299 5.14 -11.06 -6.81
N LEU A 300 3.89 -10.76 -7.18
CA LEU A 300 3.30 -11.23 -8.43
C LEU A 300 3.75 -10.37 -9.62
N LEU A 301 3.86 -9.05 -9.43
CA LEU A 301 4.39 -8.14 -10.46
C LEU A 301 5.83 -8.49 -10.82
N GLY A 302 6.66 -8.85 -9.83
CA GLY A 302 8.02 -9.31 -10.05
C GLY A 302 8.08 -10.56 -10.92
N GLU A 303 7.22 -11.55 -10.70
CA GLU A 303 7.09 -12.74 -11.53
C GLU A 303 6.60 -12.38 -12.94
N GLN A 304 5.55 -11.57 -13.04
CA GLN A 304 5.00 -11.17 -14.34
C GLN A 304 6.05 -10.48 -15.21
N VAL A 305 6.82 -9.53 -14.67
CA VAL A 305 7.85 -8.83 -15.44
C VAL A 305 9.02 -9.73 -15.79
N ALA A 306 9.41 -10.66 -14.91
CA ALA A 306 10.45 -11.64 -15.20
C ALA A 306 10.07 -12.55 -16.38
N ASN A 307 8.80 -12.96 -16.47
CA ASN A 307 8.28 -13.78 -17.56
C ASN A 307 8.21 -13.07 -18.92
N LEU A 308 8.37 -11.73 -18.95
CA LEU A 308 8.46 -10.98 -20.21
C LEU A 308 9.85 -10.99 -20.81
N ILE A 309 10.87 -11.42 -20.05
CA ILE A 309 12.25 -11.43 -20.54
C ILE A 309 12.42 -12.63 -21.47
N ASP A 310 12.70 -12.35 -22.74
CA ASP A 310 13.09 -13.37 -23.72
C ASP A 310 14.49 -13.90 -23.33
N LEU A 311 14.57 -15.15 -22.86
CA LEU A 311 15.81 -15.83 -22.48
C LEU A 311 16.56 -16.40 -23.70
#